data_4035737ceb6b2c800b310e08e7e77631
#
_entry.id   4035737ceb6b2c800b310e08e7e77631
#
_cell.length_a   1.000
_cell.length_b   1.000
_cell.length_c   1.000
_cell.angle_alpha   90.00
_cell.angle_beta   90.00
_cell.angle_gamma   90.00
#
_symmetry.space_group_name_H-M   'P 1'
#
loop_
_entity.id
_entity.type
_entity.pdbx_description
1 polymer ?
#
loop_
_entity_poly.entity_id
_entity_poly.type
_entity_poly.pdbx_seq_one_letter_code
_entity_poly.pdbx_strand_id
1 'polypeptide(L)'
;MHSEEMSSNDRKGGFSQPGIQGFFGPLMGYELMTDNTVNSLLQIFNDLPPDHPDEGDELAGQIKHQPRMPFEAVEIITKELGGFIHQFVETQGSIKKSSIKNAWYVCQQAGEYNPVHLHDNGCVASCIGYLAVPEALQEIWLKSRETWQDRTNDGVVQFLYGDMGTRGRGSQIFWPQAGEFYVFPAFLMHTVY
;
A
#
# COMPACT_ATOMS: atom_id res chain seq x y z
N MET A 1 4.59 32.15 8.77
CA MET A 1 3.95 31.29 7.75
C MET A 1 3.47 30.08 8.49
N HIS A 2 2.15 29.91 8.61
CA HIS A 2 1.59 28.65 9.17
C HIS A 2 1.79 27.58 8.09
N SER A 3 2.56 26.56 8.37
CA SER A 3 2.55 25.32 7.61
C SER A 3 1.15 24.72 7.77
N GLU A 4 0.31 24.81 6.74
CA GLU A 4 -0.94 24.07 6.72
C GLU A 4 -0.57 22.58 6.64
N GLU A 5 -0.63 21.90 7.76
CA GLU A 5 -0.58 20.44 7.79
C GLU A 5 -1.76 19.90 6.99
N MET A 6 -1.51 18.92 6.11
CA MET A 6 -2.58 18.20 5.43
C MET A 6 -3.56 17.64 6.48
N SER A 7 -4.87 17.90 6.29
CA SER A 7 -5.86 17.31 7.19
C SER A 7 -5.77 15.79 7.15
N SER A 8 -5.99 15.13 8.27
CA SER A 8 -5.93 13.66 8.36
C SER A 8 -6.89 12.97 7.38
N ASN A 9 -8.02 13.61 7.05
CA ASN A 9 -9.00 13.09 6.09
C ASN A 9 -8.52 13.16 4.64
N ASP A 10 -7.74 14.18 4.28
CA ASP A 10 -7.19 14.31 2.93
C ASP A 10 -6.11 13.28 2.64
N ARG A 11 -5.36 12.88 3.68
CA ARG A 11 -4.26 11.94 3.58
C ARG A 11 -4.72 10.51 3.39
N LYS A 12 -5.82 10.13 4.05
CA LYS A 12 -6.35 8.75 4.09
C LYS A 12 -7.16 8.37 2.85
N GLY A 13 -7.10 9.16 1.77
CA GLY A 13 -7.84 8.84 0.53
C GLY A 13 -9.34 8.62 0.73
N GLY A 14 -9.90 9.15 1.81
CA GLY A 14 -11.30 8.99 2.17
C GLY A 14 -11.56 8.04 3.35
N PHE A 15 -10.57 7.32 3.87
CA PHE A 15 -10.73 6.65 5.16
C PHE A 15 -10.73 7.69 6.28
N SER A 16 -11.79 7.69 7.09
CA SER A 16 -11.89 8.55 8.29
C SER A 16 -11.26 7.89 9.52
N GLN A 17 -11.24 6.57 9.54
CA GLN A 17 -10.72 5.73 10.63
C GLN A 17 -10.36 4.34 10.10
N PRO A 18 -9.59 3.53 10.85
CA PRO A 18 -9.36 2.12 10.54
C PRO A 18 -10.67 1.36 10.32
N GLY A 19 -10.70 0.45 9.36
CA GLY A 19 -11.88 -0.36 9.04
C GLY A 19 -11.95 -0.80 7.59
N ILE A 20 -13.08 -1.39 7.21
CA ILE A 20 -13.35 -1.91 5.87
C ILE A 20 -14.47 -1.07 5.25
N GLN A 21 -14.23 -0.51 4.06
CA GLN A 21 -15.24 0.27 3.34
C GLN A 21 -15.11 0.14 1.82
N GLY A 22 -16.18 0.48 1.10
CA GLY A 22 -16.20 0.55 -0.36
C GLY A 22 -16.19 2.00 -0.84
N PHE A 23 -15.40 2.30 -1.85
CA PHE A 23 -15.35 3.63 -2.47
C PHE A 23 -16.18 3.70 -3.77
N PHE A 24 -16.16 2.62 -4.55
CA PHE A 24 -16.82 2.59 -5.87
C PHE A 24 -17.22 1.17 -6.33
N GLY A 25 -16.89 0.15 -5.56
CA GLY A 25 -17.21 -1.26 -5.90
C GLY A 25 -16.61 -2.21 -4.90
N PRO A 26 -15.36 -2.66 -5.10
CA PRO A 26 -14.67 -3.53 -4.15
C PRO A 26 -14.51 -2.87 -2.79
N LEU A 27 -14.62 -3.67 -1.73
CA LEU A 27 -14.25 -3.24 -0.40
C LEU A 27 -12.73 -3.10 -0.31
N MET A 28 -12.29 -2.15 0.49
CA MET A 28 -10.90 -1.98 0.89
C MET A 28 -10.82 -1.88 2.40
N GLY A 29 -9.78 -2.41 3.00
CA GLY A 29 -9.50 -2.28 4.41
C GLY A 29 -8.32 -1.33 4.65
N TYR A 30 -8.38 -0.62 5.76
CA TYR A 30 -7.36 0.29 6.26
C TYR A 30 -7.13 0.03 7.74
N GLU A 31 -5.87 -0.09 8.13
CA GLU A 31 -5.44 -0.26 9.51
C GLU A 31 -4.14 0.51 9.75
N LEU A 32 -3.79 0.73 11.00
CA LEU A 32 -2.53 1.33 11.40
C LEU A 32 -1.65 0.28 12.09
N MET A 33 -0.43 0.13 11.60
CA MET A 33 0.61 -0.60 12.31
C MET A 33 1.08 0.19 13.52
N THR A 34 1.42 -0.48 14.61
CA THR A 34 2.06 0.17 15.74
C THR A 34 3.48 0.65 15.37
N ASP A 35 3.96 1.69 16.03
CA ASP A 35 5.35 2.17 15.86
C ASP A 35 6.36 1.05 16.12
N ASN A 36 6.08 0.18 17.08
CA ASN A 36 6.94 -0.97 17.37
C ASN A 36 7.02 -1.94 16.19
N THR A 37 5.90 -2.21 15.52
CA THR A 37 5.88 -3.08 14.34
C THR A 37 6.62 -2.43 13.17
N VAL A 38 6.38 -1.16 12.89
CA VAL A 38 7.10 -0.42 11.84
C VAL A 38 8.60 -0.47 12.09
N ASN A 39 9.05 -0.14 13.29
CA ASN A 39 10.47 -0.13 13.66
C ASN A 39 11.09 -1.52 13.58
N SER A 40 10.39 -2.56 14.02
CA SER A 40 10.87 -3.94 13.94
C SER A 40 11.04 -4.39 12.50
N LEU A 41 10.06 -4.10 11.63
CA LEU A 41 10.13 -4.45 10.20
C LEU A 41 11.25 -3.68 9.47
N LEU A 42 11.45 -2.39 9.80
CA LEU A 42 12.56 -1.60 9.27
C LEU A 42 13.91 -2.12 9.73
N GLN A 43 14.04 -2.52 11.00
CA GLN A 43 15.28 -3.10 11.50
C GLN A 43 15.61 -4.40 10.77
N ILE A 44 14.65 -5.31 10.62
CA ILE A 44 14.83 -6.55 9.87
C ILE A 44 15.27 -6.26 8.43
N PHE A 45 14.63 -5.29 7.75
CA PHE A 45 15.01 -4.87 6.40
C PHE A 45 16.46 -4.37 6.34
N ASN A 46 16.86 -3.51 7.28
CA ASN A 46 18.21 -2.94 7.31
C ASN A 46 19.30 -3.99 7.65
N ASP A 47 18.92 -5.06 8.35
CA ASP A 47 19.82 -6.13 8.74
C ASP A 47 19.89 -7.26 7.69
N LEU A 48 19.17 -7.15 6.55
CA LEU A 48 19.24 -8.15 5.48
C LEU A 48 20.65 -8.22 4.89
N PRO A 49 21.19 -9.43 4.69
CA PRO A 49 22.50 -9.60 4.07
C PRO A 49 22.47 -9.15 2.59
N PRO A 50 23.60 -8.71 2.02
CA PRO A 50 23.67 -8.22 0.64
C PRO A 50 23.25 -9.24 -0.44
N ASP A 51 23.35 -10.53 -0.13
CA ASP A 51 22.95 -11.64 -0.99
C ASP A 51 21.55 -12.20 -0.67
N HIS A 52 20.74 -11.45 0.09
CA HIS A 52 19.37 -11.84 0.40
C HIS A 52 18.54 -11.94 -0.89
N PRO A 53 17.67 -12.97 -1.02
CA PRO A 53 16.82 -13.13 -2.21
C PRO A 53 15.99 -11.88 -2.51
N ASP A 54 16.05 -11.42 -3.76
CA ASP A 54 15.31 -10.25 -4.26
C ASP A 54 14.33 -10.68 -5.36
N GLU A 55 13.11 -10.15 -5.32
CA GLU A 55 12.05 -10.48 -6.27
C GLU A 55 11.93 -9.46 -7.42
N GLY A 56 12.78 -8.42 -7.43
CA GLY A 56 12.67 -7.29 -8.37
C GLY A 56 12.66 -7.69 -9.83
N ASP A 57 13.40 -8.73 -10.20
CA ASP A 57 13.48 -9.23 -11.58
C ASP A 57 12.24 -10.07 -12.00
N GLU A 58 11.47 -10.58 -11.02
CA GLU A 58 10.32 -11.45 -11.25
C GLU A 58 8.97 -10.71 -11.16
N LEU A 59 8.97 -9.51 -10.55
CA LEU A 59 7.76 -8.72 -10.34
C LEU A 59 7.51 -7.74 -11.49
N ALA A 60 6.22 -7.50 -11.76
CA ALA A 60 5.81 -6.47 -12.71
C ALA A 60 6.22 -5.09 -12.16
N GLY A 61 7.07 -4.38 -12.87
CA GLY A 61 7.46 -3.04 -12.46
C GLY A 61 8.89 -2.69 -12.82
N GLN A 62 9.30 -1.48 -12.46
CA GLN A 62 10.64 -0.96 -12.66
C GLN A 62 11.35 -0.69 -11.33
N ILE A 63 10.87 -1.28 -10.25
CA ILE A 63 11.48 -1.18 -8.92
C ILE A 63 12.53 -2.28 -8.81
N LYS A 64 13.78 -1.89 -8.64
CA LYS A 64 14.93 -2.80 -8.70
C LYS A 64 15.20 -3.55 -7.40
N HIS A 65 14.80 -2.97 -6.28
CA HIS A 65 15.11 -3.52 -4.98
C HIS A 65 13.84 -3.93 -4.23
N GLN A 66 13.54 -5.22 -4.30
CA GLN A 66 12.33 -5.82 -3.70
C GLN A 66 12.71 -7.11 -2.95
N PRO A 67 13.49 -7.02 -1.86
CA PRO A 67 13.94 -8.20 -1.12
C PRO A 67 12.77 -8.95 -0.49
N ARG A 68 12.81 -10.28 -0.59
CA ARG A 68 11.82 -11.17 0.03
C ARG A 68 11.79 -10.93 1.54
N MET A 69 10.61 -10.84 2.13
CA MET A 69 10.50 -10.77 3.58
C MET A 69 10.94 -12.08 4.23
N PRO A 70 11.86 -12.05 5.21
CA PRO A 70 12.21 -13.23 5.98
C PRO A 70 11.03 -13.66 6.86
N PHE A 71 11.05 -14.91 7.29
CA PHE A 71 9.97 -15.53 8.05
C PHE A 71 9.58 -14.72 9.30
N GLU A 72 10.56 -14.20 10.03
CA GLU A 72 10.33 -13.38 11.23
C GLU A 72 9.52 -12.10 10.95
N ALA A 73 9.76 -11.43 9.81
CA ALA A 73 8.96 -10.27 9.40
C ALA A 73 7.51 -10.66 9.09
N VAL A 74 7.32 -11.79 8.41
CA VAL A 74 5.97 -12.34 8.13
C VAL A 74 5.25 -12.73 9.42
N GLU A 75 5.96 -13.26 10.43
CA GLU A 75 5.36 -13.56 11.74
C GLU A 75 4.89 -12.29 12.46
N ILE A 76 5.68 -11.21 12.44
CA ILE A 76 5.29 -9.93 13.04
C ILE A 76 3.99 -9.42 12.39
N ILE A 77 3.93 -9.39 11.05
CA ILE A 77 2.73 -8.96 10.31
C ILE A 77 1.54 -9.87 10.64
N THR A 78 1.75 -11.18 10.66
CA THR A 78 0.68 -12.15 10.96
C THR A 78 0.13 -11.96 12.37
N LYS A 79 1.00 -11.69 13.34
CA LYS A 79 0.59 -11.49 14.74
C LYS A 79 -0.21 -10.21 14.93
N GLU A 80 0.18 -9.12 14.30
CA GLU A 80 -0.46 -7.82 14.49
C GLU A 80 -1.67 -7.62 13.56
N LEU A 81 -1.51 -7.93 12.28
CA LEU A 81 -2.49 -7.62 11.24
C LEU A 81 -3.27 -8.84 10.74
N GLY A 82 -2.86 -10.05 11.12
CA GLY A 82 -3.46 -11.29 10.61
C GLY A 82 -4.96 -11.38 10.90
N GLY A 83 -5.42 -10.91 12.04
CA GLY A 83 -6.85 -10.83 12.39
C GLY A 83 -7.62 -9.90 11.47
N PHE A 84 -7.08 -8.71 11.19
CA PHE A 84 -7.67 -7.73 10.28
C PHE A 84 -7.68 -8.23 8.84
N ILE A 85 -6.57 -8.80 8.36
CA ILE A 85 -6.48 -9.42 7.03
C ILE A 85 -7.53 -10.53 6.90
N HIS A 86 -7.68 -11.38 7.91
CA HIS A 86 -8.66 -12.46 7.89
C HIS A 86 -10.10 -11.93 7.82
N GLN A 87 -10.43 -10.93 8.65
CA GLN A 87 -11.73 -10.26 8.60
C GLN A 87 -12.03 -9.69 7.22
N PHE A 88 -11.05 -9.06 6.57
CA PHE A 88 -11.21 -8.58 5.20
C PHE A 88 -11.45 -9.74 4.22
N VAL A 89 -10.65 -10.80 4.30
CA VAL A 89 -10.77 -11.99 3.43
C VAL A 89 -12.14 -12.65 3.56
N GLU A 90 -12.75 -12.68 4.74
CA GLU A 90 -14.11 -13.18 4.95
C GLU A 90 -15.17 -12.36 4.18
N THR A 91 -14.92 -11.06 3.93
CA THR A 91 -15.82 -10.24 3.10
C THR A 91 -15.82 -10.65 1.62
N GLN A 92 -14.78 -11.36 1.17
CA GLN A 92 -14.62 -11.79 -0.23
C GLN A 92 -15.26 -13.17 -0.50
N GLY A 93 -15.72 -13.88 0.53
CA GLY A 93 -16.35 -15.19 0.41
C GLY A 93 -16.30 -16.02 1.69
N SER A 94 -16.79 -17.25 1.63
CA SER A 94 -16.82 -18.16 2.77
C SER A 94 -15.44 -18.77 3.05
N ILE A 95 -14.47 -17.97 3.45
CA ILE A 95 -13.09 -18.38 3.69
C ILE A 95 -12.87 -18.57 5.18
N LYS A 96 -12.58 -19.82 5.59
CA LYS A 96 -12.41 -20.19 7.01
C LYS A 96 -11.00 -19.95 7.56
N LYS A 97 -10.00 -19.88 6.69
CA LYS A 97 -8.60 -19.67 7.06
C LYS A 97 -7.89 -18.89 5.96
N SER A 98 -7.01 -18.01 6.36
CA SER A 98 -6.12 -17.27 5.47
C SER A 98 -4.68 -17.39 5.95
N SER A 99 -3.73 -17.25 5.04
CA SER A 99 -2.30 -17.19 5.33
C SER A 99 -1.63 -16.28 4.31
N ILE A 100 -0.53 -15.65 4.70
CA ILE A 100 0.31 -14.89 3.79
C ILE A 100 1.05 -15.89 2.89
N LYS A 101 0.88 -15.77 1.59
CA LYS A 101 1.50 -16.64 0.59
C LYS A 101 2.89 -16.15 0.19
N ASN A 102 2.98 -14.87 -0.13
CA ASN A 102 4.21 -14.20 -0.53
C ASN A 102 4.27 -12.83 0.14
N ALA A 103 5.45 -12.39 0.51
CA ALA A 103 5.69 -11.06 1.05
C ALA A 103 7.12 -10.61 0.70
N TRP A 104 7.24 -9.33 0.33
CA TRP A 104 8.51 -8.70 0.01
C TRP A 104 8.50 -7.24 0.47
N TYR A 105 9.68 -6.69 0.70
CA TYR A 105 9.86 -5.25 0.86
C TYR A 105 9.91 -4.58 -0.51
N VAL A 106 9.49 -3.33 -0.58
CA VAL A 106 9.62 -2.49 -1.77
C VAL A 106 10.41 -1.26 -1.39
N CYS A 107 11.61 -1.11 -1.95
CA CYS A 107 12.46 0.06 -1.76
C CYS A 107 12.47 0.91 -3.03
N GLN A 108 11.44 1.71 -3.21
CA GLN A 108 11.24 2.50 -4.41
C GLN A 108 12.13 3.75 -4.42
N GLN A 109 12.84 3.95 -5.51
CA GLN A 109 13.69 5.12 -5.75
C GLN A 109 13.00 6.09 -6.73
N ALA A 110 13.49 7.33 -6.77
CA ALA A 110 13.00 8.33 -7.71
C ALA A 110 13.08 7.83 -9.17
N GLY A 111 11.96 7.93 -9.88
CA GLY A 111 11.82 7.44 -11.27
C GLY A 111 11.47 5.96 -11.40
N GLU A 112 11.38 5.23 -10.30
CA GLU A 112 10.87 3.86 -10.30
C GLU A 112 9.37 3.85 -10.03
N TYR A 113 8.66 2.89 -10.62
CA TYR A 113 7.21 2.75 -10.43
C TYR A 113 6.75 1.31 -10.71
N ASN A 114 5.62 0.93 -10.14
CA ASN A 114 4.88 -0.26 -10.55
C ASN A 114 3.76 0.15 -11.52
N PRO A 115 3.75 -0.36 -12.77
CA PRO A 115 2.67 -0.10 -13.71
C PRO A 115 1.33 -0.66 -13.18
N VAL A 116 0.24 -0.30 -13.84
CA VAL A 116 -1.07 -0.87 -13.52
C VAL A 116 -1.04 -2.39 -13.64
N HIS A 117 -1.31 -3.07 -12.55
CA HIS A 117 -1.32 -4.53 -12.47
C HIS A 117 -2.37 -5.03 -11.47
N LEU A 118 -2.53 -6.33 -11.40
CA LEU A 118 -3.34 -7.05 -10.42
C LEU A 118 -2.62 -8.34 -10.01
N HIS A 119 -3.12 -9.01 -9.00
CA HIS A 119 -2.57 -10.29 -8.54
C HIS A 119 -3.57 -11.42 -8.81
N ASP A 120 -3.30 -12.25 -9.82
CA ASP A 120 -4.17 -13.37 -10.24
C ASP A 120 -3.61 -14.76 -9.89
N ASN A 121 -2.54 -14.81 -9.09
CA ASN A 121 -1.81 -16.03 -8.74
C ASN A 121 -2.50 -16.90 -7.68
N GLY A 122 -3.82 -16.85 -7.57
CA GLY A 122 -4.64 -17.60 -6.62
C GLY A 122 -4.69 -16.98 -5.22
N CYS A 123 -4.29 -15.72 -5.07
CA CYS A 123 -4.52 -14.95 -3.86
C CYS A 123 -5.93 -14.33 -3.88
N VAL A 124 -6.56 -14.23 -2.71
CA VAL A 124 -7.88 -13.59 -2.53
C VAL A 124 -7.72 -12.08 -2.27
N ALA A 125 -6.68 -11.73 -1.54
CA ALA A 125 -6.38 -10.36 -1.16
C ALA A 125 -4.89 -10.04 -1.37
N SER A 126 -4.61 -8.78 -1.57
CA SER A 126 -3.29 -8.19 -1.56
C SER A 126 -3.21 -7.12 -0.48
N CYS A 127 -2.01 -6.84 0.02
CA CYS A 127 -1.76 -5.87 1.06
C CYS A 127 -0.59 -4.96 0.68
N ILE A 128 -0.64 -3.71 1.12
CA ILE A 128 0.46 -2.76 1.05
C ILE A 128 0.61 -2.12 2.44
N GLY A 129 1.83 -2.17 3.00
CA GLY A 129 2.17 -1.49 4.25
C GLY A 129 3.31 -0.50 4.03
N TYR A 130 3.19 0.69 4.58
CA TYR A 130 4.19 1.75 4.44
C TYR A 130 5.02 1.85 5.71
N LEU A 131 6.29 1.48 5.63
CA LEU A 131 7.23 1.52 6.75
C LEU A 131 7.92 2.88 6.87
N ALA A 132 8.24 3.50 5.73
CA ALA A 132 8.84 4.81 5.67
C ALA A 132 8.34 5.57 4.43
N VAL A 133 8.11 6.87 4.59
CA VAL A 133 7.75 7.79 3.51
C VAL A 133 8.58 9.06 3.69
N PRO A 134 9.41 9.45 2.70
CA PRO A 134 10.25 10.64 2.80
C PRO A 134 9.43 11.93 3.02
N GLU A 135 9.89 12.80 3.92
CA GLU A 135 9.23 14.10 4.17
C GLU A 135 9.14 14.95 2.90
N ALA A 136 10.15 14.87 2.03
CA ALA A 136 10.15 15.58 0.76
C ALA A 136 8.94 15.27 -0.13
N LEU A 137 8.38 14.05 -0.06
CA LEU A 137 7.16 13.70 -0.78
C LEU A 137 5.94 14.48 -0.25
N GLN A 138 5.86 14.71 1.05
CA GLN A 138 4.76 15.48 1.64
C GLN A 138 4.77 16.93 1.12
N GLU A 139 5.95 17.54 1.01
CA GLU A 139 6.10 18.89 0.44
C GLU A 139 5.69 18.92 -1.05
N ILE A 140 6.08 17.89 -1.83
CA ILE A 140 5.70 17.75 -3.23
C ILE A 140 4.17 17.62 -3.35
N TRP A 141 3.54 16.81 -2.52
CA TRP A 141 2.09 16.64 -2.54
C TRP A 141 1.33 17.91 -2.14
N LEU A 142 1.83 18.67 -1.17
CA LEU A 142 1.24 19.96 -0.80
C LEU A 142 1.31 20.95 -1.96
N LYS A 143 2.47 21.09 -2.63
CA LYS A 143 2.62 21.96 -3.81
C LYS A 143 1.72 21.52 -4.95
N SER A 144 1.59 20.22 -5.20
CA SER A 144 0.77 19.69 -6.30
C SER A 144 -0.73 19.99 -6.15
N ARG A 145 -1.16 20.42 -4.97
CA ARG A 145 -2.56 20.83 -4.70
C ARG A 145 -2.83 22.29 -5.03
N GLU A 146 -1.80 23.12 -5.08
CA GLU A 146 -1.95 24.56 -5.31
C GLU A 146 -2.33 24.87 -6.77
N THR A 147 -1.76 24.13 -7.73
CA THR A 147 -2.04 24.32 -9.15
C THR A 147 -2.19 23.00 -9.90
N TRP A 148 -2.96 23.02 -11.00
CA TRP A 148 -3.07 21.86 -11.89
C TRP A 148 -1.76 21.49 -12.58
N GLN A 149 -0.88 22.47 -12.77
CA GLN A 149 0.39 22.31 -13.47
C GLN A 149 1.44 21.59 -12.62
N ASP A 150 1.33 21.71 -11.30
CA ASP A 150 2.26 21.10 -10.34
C ASP A 150 1.79 19.72 -9.83
N ARG A 151 0.70 19.19 -10.40
CA ARG A 151 0.19 17.88 -10.00
C ARG A 151 1.16 16.78 -10.35
N THR A 152 1.52 16.01 -9.33
CA THR A 152 2.32 14.80 -9.46
C THR A 152 1.63 13.63 -8.80
N ASN A 153 1.93 12.43 -9.29
CA ASN A 153 1.54 11.19 -8.66
C ASN A 153 2.72 10.51 -7.95
N ASP A 154 3.85 11.21 -7.81
CA ASP A 154 5.05 10.62 -7.19
C ASP A 154 4.74 10.09 -5.78
N GLY A 155 5.09 8.84 -5.53
CA GLY A 155 4.93 8.17 -4.25
C GLY A 155 3.49 7.82 -3.85
N VAL A 156 2.48 8.04 -4.72
CA VAL A 156 1.09 7.67 -4.41
C VAL A 156 0.75 6.27 -4.89
N VAL A 157 -0.21 5.64 -4.23
CA VAL A 157 -0.87 4.45 -4.74
C VAL A 157 -2.23 4.82 -5.33
N GLN A 158 -2.51 4.30 -6.53
CA GLN A 158 -3.77 4.51 -7.22
C GLN A 158 -4.44 3.16 -7.48
N PHE A 159 -5.69 3.06 -7.09
CA PHE A 159 -6.57 1.92 -7.37
C PHE A 159 -7.54 2.27 -8.49
N LEU A 160 -7.81 1.30 -9.36
CA LEU A 160 -8.63 1.45 -10.55
C LEU A 160 -9.71 0.37 -10.58
N TYR A 161 -10.96 0.77 -10.81
CA TYR A 161 -12.07 -0.18 -10.91
C TYR A 161 -13.20 0.35 -11.79
N GLY A 162 -13.73 -0.52 -12.65
CA GLY A 162 -14.87 -0.22 -13.51
C GLY A 162 -14.54 0.67 -14.69
N ASP A 163 -15.59 1.17 -15.34
CA ASP A 163 -15.48 2.08 -16.47
C ASP A 163 -15.31 3.53 -16.00
N MET A 164 -14.35 4.23 -16.59
CA MET A 164 -14.11 5.66 -16.38
C MET A 164 -15.16 6.54 -17.07
N GLY A 165 -16.42 6.11 -17.09
CA GLY A 165 -17.52 6.86 -17.69
C GLY A 165 -17.71 8.24 -17.04
N THR A 166 -18.41 9.13 -17.73
CA THR A 166 -18.57 10.55 -17.40
C THR A 166 -19.22 10.86 -16.04
N ARG A 167 -19.73 9.85 -15.33
CA ARG A 167 -20.44 10.00 -14.04
C ARG A 167 -19.90 9.07 -12.92
N GLY A 168 -18.89 8.25 -13.18
CA GLY A 168 -18.31 7.32 -12.21
C GLY A 168 -16.91 7.73 -11.79
N ARG A 169 -16.55 7.47 -10.53
CA ARG A 169 -15.15 7.48 -10.10
C ARG A 169 -14.55 6.11 -10.41
N GLY A 170 -13.76 6.01 -11.48
CA GLY A 170 -13.03 4.79 -11.82
C GLY A 170 -11.67 4.67 -11.15
N SER A 171 -11.27 5.64 -10.31
CA SER A 171 -9.98 5.59 -9.60
C SER A 171 -10.05 6.24 -8.22
N GLN A 172 -9.22 5.72 -7.31
CA GLN A 172 -9.00 6.24 -5.98
C GLN A 172 -7.50 6.36 -5.73
N ILE A 173 -7.04 7.51 -5.28
CA ILE A 173 -5.65 7.83 -4.98
C ILE A 173 -5.47 7.96 -3.47
N PHE A 174 -4.38 7.39 -2.95
CA PHE A 174 -3.96 7.53 -1.56
C PHE A 174 -2.55 8.09 -1.50
N TRP A 175 -2.34 9.04 -0.61
CA TRP A 175 -1.04 9.61 -0.24
C TRP A 175 -0.58 8.93 1.04
N PRO A 176 0.31 7.93 0.94
CA PRO A 176 0.62 7.08 2.07
C PRO A 176 1.41 7.79 3.17
N GLN A 177 1.28 7.26 4.38
CA GLN A 177 2.09 7.64 5.53
C GLN A 177 2.73 6.41 6.16
N ALA A 178 3.87 6.61 6.81
CA ALA A 178 4.46 5.53 7.61
C ALA A 178 3.46 5.02 8.65
N GLY A 179 3.40 3.70 8.80
CA GLY A 179 2.43 3.03 9.67
C GLY A 179 1.11 2.65 8.99
N GLU A 180 0.77 3.21 7.84
CA GLU A 180 -0.47 2.85 7.15
C GLU A 180 -0.38 1.47 6.49
N PHE A 181 -1.49 0.72 6.59
CA PHE A 181 -1.64 -0.60 6.02
C PHE A 181 -2.98 -0.71 5.30
N TYR A 182 -2.94 -1.14 4.05
CA TYR A 182 -4.10 -1.34 3.20
C TYR A 182 -4.24 -2.80 2.81
N VAL A 183 -5.48 -3.30 2.79
CA VAL A 183 -5.82 -4.61 2.24
C VAL A 183 -6.94 -4.44 1.22
N PHE A 184 -6.83 -5.14 0.10
CA PHE A 184 -7.75 -5.02 -1.03
C PHE A 184 -7.85 -6.34 -1.79
N PRO A 185 -8.94 -6.56 -2.59
CA PRO A 185 -9.06 -7.78 -3.40
C PRO A 185 -7.89 -7.91 -4.36
N ALA A 186 -7.33 -9.10 -4.49
CA ALA A 186 -6.18 -9.36 -5.35
C ALA A 186 -6.42 -8.99 -6.83
N PHE A 187 -7.68 -9.04 -7.29
CA PHE A 187 -8.06 -8.65 -8.65
C PHE A 187 -8.16 -7.13 -8.87
N LEU A 188 -8.07 -6.31 -7.80
CA LEU A 188 -8.21 -4.87 -7.92
C LEU A 188 -6.96 -4.28 -8.58
N MET A 189 -7.14 -3.70 -9.76
CA MET A 189 -6.04 -3.05 -10.47
C MET A 189 -5.48 -1.88 -9.66
N HIS A 190 -4.17 -1.80 -9.59
CA HIS A 190 -3.48 -0.73 -8.88
C HIS A 190 -2.12 -0.43 -9.50
N THR A 191 -1.60 0.74 -9.17
CA THR A 191 -0.28 1.22 -9.56
C THR A 191 0.33 2.01 -8.42
N VAL A 192 1.65 2.02 -8.33
CA VAL A 192 2.43 2.84 -7.38
C VAL A 192 3.42 3.66 -8.18
N TYR A 193 3.37 4.99 -8.02
CA TYR A 193 4.18 5.96 -8.74
C TYR A 193 5.39 6.41 -7.96
#